data_49a6e03e07e08bad3f1d7a4bde272f33
#
_entry.id   49a6e03e07e08bad3f1d7a4bde272f33
#
_cell.length_a   1.000
_cell.length_b   1.000
_cell.length_c   1.000
_cell.angle_alpha   90.00
_cell.angle_beta   90.00
_cell.angle_gamma   90.00
#
_symmetry.space_group_name_H-M   'P 1'
#
loop_
_entity.id
_entity.type
_entity.pdbx_description
1 polymer ?
#
loop_
_entity_poly.entity_id
_entity_poly.type
_entity_poly.pdbx_seq_one_letter_code
_entity_poly.pdbx_strand_id
1 'polypeptide(L)'
;MKCNFDIKQVNSPFEDTAFLVRNTYKTESMLFDCGRIGALNNSEVLSISEIFISHTHIDHFYGFDRILRGTLLSGKKFRVFGPPGIIKNVRGKIDSYTWNLIKSYPVSYEVIELNDTKKEYRTASFSAFDGFDQVDGTVLHDDILLGDGFRLDFDLFDHRVPSVGYRITEKEMVAVNKDALAAAGYVSGKWLGELKNRILSGETDSLIEADMKDGVKEIRVSQAAEDFIEYIKPQSVTFITDIAPSLENCQKAVALAKDTDVLLIEGVFLKEDVAHANRKKHLTLDLSKYIFRESGAKKARFFHFAPRYDADRRAFFDRLYEGMDGLIY
;
A
#
# COMPACT_ATOMS: atom_id res chain seq x y z
N MET A 1 -0.20 -9.37 18.40
CA MET A 1 -0.12 -7.91 18.17
C MET A 1 -1.27 -7.53 17.26
N LYS A 2 -2.01 -6.46 17.55
CA LYS A 2 -3.11 -5.98 16.69
C LYS A 2 -2.50 -5.42 15.41
N CYS A 3 -3.07 -5.77 14.25
CA CYS A 3 -2.60 -5.22 12.97
C CYS A 3 -3.06 -3.77 12.84
N ASN A 4 -2.13 -2.86 12.50
CA ASN A 4 -2.44 -1.45 12.26
C ASN A 4 -3.07 -1.23 10.90
N PHE A 5 -2.98 -2.22 10.01
CA PHE A 5 -3.61 -2.19 8.70
C PHE A 5 -4.94 -2.96 8.72
N ASP A 6 -6.00 -2.29 8.34
CA ASP A 6 -7.30 -2.87 7.99
C ASP A 6 -7.28 -3.17 6.49
N ILE A 7 -7.27 -4.45 6.14
CA ILE A 7 -7.11 -4.93 4.76
C ILE A 7 -8.42 -5.55 4.31
N LYS A 8 -9.11 -4.84 3.41
CA LYS A 8 -10.33 -5.32 2.77
C LYS A 8 -10.00 -5.85 1.38
N GLN A 9 -10.14 -7.15 1.16
CA GLN A 9 -10.27 -7.68 -0.18
C GLN A 9 -11.66 -7.28 -0.72
N VAL A 10 -11.69 -6.54 -1.82
CA VAL A 10 -12.91 -5.86 -2.28
C VAL A 10 -13.95 -6.84 -2.82
N ASN A 11 -13.49 -7.96 -3.36
CA ASN A 11 -14.31 -8.98 -4.01
C ASN A 11 -13.79 -10.40 -3.70
N SER A 12 -14.39 -11.41 -4.31
CA SER A 12 -13.94 -12.79 -4.16
C SER A 12 -12.49 -12.97 -4.63
N PRO A 13 -11.70 -13.86 -3.98
CA PRO A 13 -10.34 -14.17 -4.45
C PRO A 13 -10.28 -14.88 -5.82
N PHE A 14 -11.41 -15.24 -6.39
CA PHE A 14 -11.58 -15.79 -7.76
C PHE A 14 -11.99 -14.72 -8.79
N GLU A 15 -12.15 -13.47 -8.36
CA GLU A 15 -12.54 -12.34 -9.20
C GLU A 15 -11.36 -11.37 -9.39
N ASP A 16 -11.58 -10.36 -10.24
CA ASP A 16 -10.57 -9.36 -10.61
C ASP A 16 -10.03 -8.60 -9.39
N THR A 17 -8.74 -8.44 -9.36
CA THR A 17 -8.00 -8.04 -8.16
C THR A 17 -8.29 -6.61 -7.72
N ALA A 18 -8.61 -6.44 -6.43
CA ALA A 18 -8.62 -5.15 -5.75
C ALA A 18 -8.53 -5.32 -4.22
N PHE A 19 -7.63 -4.58 -3.58
CA PHE A 19 -7.51 -4.51 -2.12
C PHE A 19 -7.54 -3.07 -1.65
N LEU A 20 -8.47 -2.76 -0.74
CA LEU A 20 -8.47 -1.48 -0.02
C LEU A 20 -7.75 -1.66 1.31
N VAL A 21 -6.66 -0.94 1.50
CA VAL A 21 -5.83 -1.00 2.71
C VAL A 21 -5.87 0.35 3.40
N ARG A 22 -6.26 0.34 4.67
CA ARG A 22 -6.33 1.53 5.50
C ARG A 22 -5.49 1.33 6.76
N ASN A 23 -4.70 2.33 7.10
CA ASN A 23 -4.09 2.37 8.41
C ASN A 23 -5.13 2.80 9.45
N THR A 24 -5.22 2.09 10.58
CA THR A 24 -6.25 2.35 11.61
C THR A 24 -6.13 3.74 12.27
N TYR A 25 -4.99 4.38 12.11
CA TYR A 25 -4.73 5.75 12.63
C TYR A 25 -4.91 6.84 11.57
N LYS A 26 -5.27 6.48 10.33
CA LYS A 26 -5.44 7.41 9.20
C LYS A 26 -6.87 7.33 8.66
N THR A 27 -7.35 8.44 8.12
CA THR A 27 -8.66 8.51 7.43
C THR A 27 -8.56 8.11 5.97
N GLU A 28 -7.34 8.19 5.41
CA GLU A 28 -7.06 7.88 4.02
C GLU A 28 -6.73 6.40 3.82
N SER A 29 -7.04 5.92 2.63
CA SER A 29 -6.86 4.53 2.23
C SER A 29 -5.95 4.44 1.00
N MET A 30 -5.31 3.29 0.87
CA MET A 30 -4.52 2.88 -0.28
C MET A 30 -5.30 1.80 -1.03
N LEU A 31 -5.34 1.90 -2.36
CA LEU A 31 -5.95 0.89 -3.21
C LEU A 31 -4.85 0.15 -3.99
N PHE A 32 -4.79 -1.16 -3.84
CA PHE A 32 -3.90 -2.03 -4.62
C PHE A 32 -4.71 -2.72 -5.70
N ASP A 33 -4.38 -2.43 -6.94
CA ASP A 33 -5.13 -2.69 -8.14
C ASP A 33 -6.57 -2.17 -8.09
N CYS A 34 -7.18 -2.03 -9.23
CA CYS A 34 -8.54 -1.57 -9.39
C CYS A 34 -9.25 -2.36 -10.49
N GLY A 35 -9.23 -3.68 -10.40
CA GLY A 35 -10.03 -4.53 -11.24
C GLY A 35 -11.52 -4.32 -10.91
N ARG A 36 -12.16 -5.27 -10.27
CA ARG A 36 -13.57 -5.13 -9.90
C ARG A 36 -13.75 -4.42 -8.55
N ILE A 37 -14.00 -3.11 -8.59
CA ILE A 37 -14.21 -2.29 -7.37
C ILE A 37 -15.68 -1.87 -7.13
N GLY A 38 -16.63 -2.53 -7.79
CA GLY A 38 -18.06 -2.22 -7.65
C GLY A 38 -18.61 -2.35 -6.23
N ALA A 39 -18.00 -3.19 -5.39
CA ALA A 39 -18.40 -3.40 -4.00
C ALA A 39 -17.92 -2.28 -3.04
N LEU A 40 -17.05 -1.37 -3.47
CA LEU A 40 -16.71 -0.20 -2.68
C LEU A 40 -17.88 0.79 -2.69
N ASN A 41 -18.27 1.27 -1.52
CA ASN A 41 -19.22 2.38 -1.42
C ASN A 41 -18.54 3.73 -1.73
N ASN A 42 -19.33 4.80 -1.83
CA ASN A 42 -18.80 6.11 -2.20
C ASN A 42 -17.82 6.68 -1.15
N SER A 43 -18.05 6.44 0.14
CA SER A 43 -17.13 6.91 1.18
C SER A 43 -15.79 6.19 1.12
N GLU A 44 -15.79 4.91 0.81
CA GLU A 44 -14.55 4.13 0.60
C GLU A 44 -13.79 4.64 -0.64
N VAL A 45 -14.47 4.91 -1.76
CA VAL A 45 -13.83 5.50 -2.94
C VAL A 45 -13.24 6.88 -2.63
N LEU A 46 -13.96 7.71 -1.87
CA LEU A 46 -13.49 9.03 -1.46
C LEU A 46 -12.37 8.99 -0.40
N SER A 47 -12.23 7.89 0.34
CA SER A 47 -11.11 7.72 1.28
C SER A 47 -9.79 7.43 0.58
N ILE A 48 -9.81 6.91 -0.64
CA ILE A 48 -8.58 6.61 -1.39
C ILE A 48 -7.76 7.88 -1.60
N SER A 49 -6.47 7.82 -1.35
CA SER A 49 -5.49 8.86 -1.68
C SER A 49 -4.40 8.34 -2.61
N GLU A 50 -4.07 7.07 -2.51
CA GLU A 50 -3.01 6.42 -3.25
C GLU A 50 -3.52 5.15 -3.93
N ILE A 51 -3.13 4.96 -5.18
CA ILE A 51 -3.54 3.84 -6.02
C ILE A 51 -2.26 3.18 -6.55
N PHE A 52 -2.07 1.92 -6.23
CA PHE A 52 -0.91 1.13 -6.62
C PHE A 52 -1.35 0.10 -7.67
N ILE A 53 -0.97 0.31 -8.92
CA ILE A 53 -1.32 -0.57 -10.04
C ILE A 53 -0.15 -1.50 -10.32
N SER A 54 -0.37 -2.81 -10.15
CA SER A 54 0.64 -3.81 -10.46
C SER A 54 0.99 -3.79 -11.95
N HIS A 55 -0.01 -3.88 -12.80
CA HIS A 55 0.10 -3.74 -14.24
C HIS A 55 -1.28 -3.41 -14.85
N THR A 56 -1.35 -3.18 -16.15
CA THR A 56 -2.57 -2.67 -16.78
C THR A 56 -3.30 -3.71 -17.63
N HIS A 57 -3.25 -5.01 -17.26
CA HIS A 57 -4.23 -5.96 -17.77
C HIS A 57 -5.63 -5.56 -17.29
N ILE A 58 -6.64 -5.96 -18.01
CA ILE A 58 -8.00 -5.44 -17.81
C ILE A 58 -8.53 -5.75 -16.41
N ASP A 59 -8.26 -6.92 -15.88
CA ASP A 59 -8.67 -7.43 -14.57
C ASP A 59 -7.98 -6.74 -13.37
N HIS A 60 -6.99 -5.87 -13.63
CA HIS A 60 -6.30 -5.06 -12.63
C HIS A 60 -6.58 -3.56 -12.75
N PHE A 61 -7.16 -3.10 -13.86
CA PHE A 61 -7.22 -1.66 -14.14
C PHE A 61 -8.57 -1.13 -14.64
N TYR A 62 -9.54 -1.98 -15.03
CA TYR A 62 -10.77 -1.46 -15.63
C TYR A 62 -11.64 -0.66 -14.65
N GLY A 63 -11.57 -0.90 -13.35
CA GLY A 63 -12.30 -0.16 -12.33
C GLY A 63 -11.83 1.28 -12.12
N PHE A 64 -10.73 1.71 -12.75
CA PHE A 64 -10.24 3.09 -12.67
C PHE A 64 -11.29 4.13 -13.09
N ASP A 65 -12.18 3.79 -14.02
CA ASP A 65 -13.31 4.63 -14.46
C ASP A 65 -14.26 4.97 -13.32
N ARG A 66 -14.48 4.04 -12.38
CA ARG A 66 -15.29 4.29 -11.18
C ARG A 66 -14.61 5.29 -10.24
N ILE A 67 -13.29 5.24 -10.14
CA ILE A 67 -12.51 6.21 -9.35
C ILE A 67 -12.65 7.58 -10.00
N LEU A 68 -12.36 7.71 -11.31
CA LEU A 68 -12.54 8.95 -12.06
C LEU A 68 -13.94 9.54 -11.80
N ARG A 69 -15.00 8.74 -11.99
CA ARG A 69 -16.37 9.22 -11.83
C ARG A 69 -16.73 9.57 -10.38
N GLY A 70 -16.27 8.74 -9.43
CA GLY A 70 -16.64 8.88 -8.01
C GLY A 70 -15.94 10.04 -7.30
N THR A 71 -14.83 10.54 -7.84
CA THR A 71 -13.98 11.53 -7.18
C THR A 71 -14.01 12.93 -7.81
N LEU A 72 -14.77 13.14 -8.89
CA LEU A 72 -14.80 14.41 -9.64
C LEU A 72 -15.03 15.66 -8.77
N LEU A 73 -15.86 15.54 -7.74
CA LEU A 73 -16.19 16.66 -6.84
C LEU A 73 -15.28 16.72 -5.61
N SER A 74 -14.33 15.80 -5.47
CA SER A 74 -13.41 15.82 -4.33
C SER A 74 -12.29 16.83 -4.57
N GLY A 75 -11.96 17.63 -3.55
CA GLY A 75 -10.79 18.52 -3.59
C GLY A 75 -9.44 17.78 -3.39
N LYS A 76 -9.38 16.50 -3.72
CA LYS A 76 -8.21 15.66 -3.47
C LYS A 76 -7.29 15.60 -4.68
N LYS A 77 -6.00 15.48 -4.38
CA LYS A 77 -4.97 15.00 -5.29
C LYS A 77 -4.77 13.50 -5.04
N PHE A 78 -5.00 12.69 -6.05
CA PHE A 78 -4.75 11.25 -6.02
C PHE A 78 -3.36 10.98 -6.58
N ARG A 79 -2.61 10.07 -5.96
CA ARG A 79 -1.36 9.57 -6.52
C ARG A 79 -1.59 8.16 -7.08
N VAL A 80 -1.14 7.95 -8.30
CA VAL A 80 -1.25 6.67 -9.01
C VAL A 80 0.15 6.17 -9.31
N PHE A 81 0.52 5.07 -8.74
CA PHE A 81 1.80 4.39 -8.97
C PHE A 81 1.59 3.21 -9.91
N GLY A 82 2.50 2.98 -10.82
CA GLY A 82 2.43 1.83 -11.71
C GLY A 82 3.70 1.59 -12.52
N PRO A 83 3.71 0.52 -13.33
CA PRO A 83 4.86 0.15 -14.15
C PRO A 83 5.10 1.12 -15.31
N PRO A 84 6.22 0.97 -16.04
CA PRO A 84 6.44 1.68 -17.30
C PRO A 84 5.24 1.57 -18.25
N GLY A 85 4.74 2.72 -18.72
CA GLY A 85 3.53 2.85 -19.56
C GLY A 85 2.26 3.23 -18.81
N ILE A 86 2.25 3.29 -17.46
CA ILE A 86 1.05 3.65 -16.67
C ILE A 86 0.53 5.05 -17.02
N ILE A 87 1.41 6.03 -17.26
CA ILE A 87 1.02 7.40 -17.64
C ILE A 87 0.16 7.37 -18.91
N LYS A 88 0.62 6.65 -19.94
CA LYS A 88 -0.12 6.48 -21.20
C LYS A 88 -1.48 5.80 -20.96
N ASN A 89 -1.53 4.81 -20.08
CA ASN A 89 -2.76 4.05 -19.85
C ASN A 89 -3.79 4.86 -19.04
N VAL A 90 -3.35 5.65 -18.04
CA VAL A 90 -4.21 6.61 -17.33
C VAL A 90 -4.69 7.70 -18.29
N ARG A 91 -3.82 8.23 -19.13
CA ARG A 91 -4.21 9.19 -20.20
C ARG A 91 -5.30 8.59 -21.09
N GLY A 92 -5.14 7.35 -21.54
CA GLY A 92 -6.13 6.65 -22.37
C GLY A 92 -7.49 6.48 -21.68
N LYS A 93 -7.52 6.24 -20.37
CA LYS A 93 -8.76 6.20 -19.56
C LYS A 93 -9.43 7.56 -19.51
N ILE A 94 -8.66 8.62 -19.29
CA ILE A 94 -9.17 10.00 -19.27
C ILE A 94 -9.72 10.36 -20.65
N ASP A 95 -8.99 10.09 -21.72
CA ASP A 95 -9.37 10.43 -23.10
C ASP A 95 -10.60 9.64 -23.61
N SER A 96 -11.00 8.57 -22.90
CA SER A 96 -12.22 7.81 -23.21
C SER A 96 -13.51 8.61 -23.00
N TYR A 97 -13.45 9.75 -22.33
CA TYR A 97 -14.59 10.58 -21.94
C TYR A 97 -14.51 11.99 -22.47
N THR A 98 -15.66 12.67 -22.55
CA THR A 98 -15.76 14.08 -22.94
C THR A 98 -15.81 14.97 -21.70
N TRP A 99 -14.87 15.90 -21.59
CA TRP A 99 -14.65 16.73 -20.41
C TRP A 99 -15.04 18.21 -20.62
N ASN A 100 -16.13 18.48 -21.31
CA ASN A 100 -16.55 19.85 -21.65
C ASN A 100 -17.18 20.66 -20.49
N LEU A 101 -17.50 20.02 -19.34
CA LEU A 101 -18.23 20.63 -18.22
C LEU A 101 -17.49 20.60 -16.89
N ILE A 102 -16.18 20.30 -16.86
CA ILE A 102 -15.46 19.99 -15.62
C ILE A 102 -14.51 21.07 -15.09
N LYS A 103 -14.38 22.20 -15.76
CA LYS A 103 -13.41 23.27 -15.41
C LYS A 103 -13.57 23.87 -14.00
N SER A 104 -14.64 23.53 -13.28
CA SER A 104 -14.84 23.91 -11.87
C SER A 104 -14.56 22.78 -10.88
N TYR A 105 -14.17 21.59 -11.36
CA TYR A 105 -13.97 20.43 -10.50
C TYR A 105 -12.55 20.42 -9.95
N PRO A 106 -12.40 20.20 -8.63
CA PRO A 106 -11.10 20.40 -7.97
C PRO A 106 -10.21 19.15 -7.94
N VAL A 107 -10.62 18.02 -8.53
CA VAL A 107 -9.87 16.76 -8.49
C VAL A 107 -8.63 16.83 -9.37
N SER A 108 -7.55 16.20 -8.92
CA SER A 108 -6.34 15.99 -9.73
C SER A 108 -5.74 14.61 -9.47
N TYR A 109 -5.01 14.11 -10.47
CA TYR A 109 -4.28 12.85 -10.43
C TYR A 109 -2.82 13.11 -10.76
N GLU A 110 -1.91 12.62 -9.92
CA GLU A 110 -0.49 12.57 -10.21
C GLU A 110 -0.10 11.11 -10.44
N VAL A 111 0.35 10.82 -11.63
CA VAL A 111 0.73 9.46 -12.05
C VAL A 111 2.24 9.35 -12.01
N ILE A 112 2.75 8.36 -11.31
CA ILE A 112 4.17 8.10 -11.12
C ILE A 112 4.51 6.77 -11.80
N GLU A 113 5.36 6.83 -12.82
CA GLU A 113 5.80 5.69 -13.60
C GLU A 113 7.09 5.12 -12.99
N LEU A 114 6.95 4.02 -12.26
CA LEU A 114 8.06 3.37 -11.56
C LEU A 114 8.96 2.61 -12.54
N ASN A 115 10.26 2.62 -12.27
CA ASN A 115 11.26 1.93 -13.07
C ASN A 115 12.31 1.26 -12.17
N ASP A 116 13.08 0.35 -12.72
CA ASP A 116 14.11 -0.44 -12.03
C ASP A 116 15.38 0.34 -11.65
N THR A 117 15.57 1.54 -12.22
CA THR A 117 16.72 2.39 -11.85
C THR A 117 16.62 2.92 -10.42
N LYS A 118 15.40 3.06 -9.89
CA LYS A 118 15.09 3.54 -8.53
C LYS A 118 15.82 4.84 -8.17
N LYS A 119 15.95 5.76 -9.12
CA LYS A 119 16.59 7.07 -8.91
C LYS A 119 15.65 8.24 -9.16
N GLU A 120 15.08 8.28 -10.33
CA GLU A 120 14.15 9.30 -10.78
C GLU A 120 13.04 8.65 -11.60
N TYR A 121 11.83 9.12 -11.41
CA TYR A 121 10.64 8.60 -12.06
C TYR A 121 9.97 9.68 -12.90
N ARG A 122 9.45 9.27 -14.05
CA ARG A 122 8.56 10.13 -14.83
C ARG A 122 7.24 10.30 -14.11
N THR A 123 6.70 11.49 -14.14
CA THR A 123 5.36 11.79 -13.63
C THR A 123 4.52 12.50 -14.68
N ALA A 124 3.20 12.38 -14.53
CA ALA A 124 2.26 13.23 -15.24
C ALA A 124 1.13 13.63 -14.29
N SER A 125 0.77 14.90 -14.32
CA SER A 125 -0.37 15.42 -13.57
C SER A 125 -1.54 15.70 -14.52
N PHE A 126 -2.74 15.37 -14.05
CA PHE A 126 -4.02 15.57 -14.74
C PHE A 126 -4.97 16.28 -13.80
N SER A 127 -5.34 17.53 -14.09
CA SER A 127 -6.26 18.32 -13.30
C SER A 127 -7.58 18.52 -14.03
N ALA A 128 -8.71 18.26 -13.37
CA ALA A 128 -10.01 18.53 -13.97
C ALA A 128 -10.19 20.02 -14.26
N PHE A 129 -9.61 20.91 -13.44
CA PHE A 129 -9.63 22.35 -13.65
C PHE A 129 -9.05 22.76 -15.02
N ASP A 130 -8.03 22.06 -15.48
CA ASP A 130 -7.36 22.28 -16.77
C ASP A 130 -7.90 21.36 -17.88
N GLY A 131 -9.07 20.72 -17.67
CA GLY A 131 -9.65 19.79 -18.65
C GLY A 131 -8.92 18.46 -18.74
N PHE A 132 -8.16 18.10 -17.72
CA PHE A 132 -7.26 16.96 -17.68
C PHE A 132 -6.12 17.00 -18.70
N ASP A 133 -5.68 18.19 -19.08
CA ASP A 133 -4.45 18.32 -19.86
C ASP A 133 -3.28 17.69 -19.11
N GLN A 134 -2.43 16.98 -19.85
CA GLN A 134 -1.27 16.31 -19.28
C GLN A 134 -0.14 17.30 -19.04
N VAL A 135 0.35 17.33 -17.80
CA VAL A 135 1.55 18.09 -17.42
C VAL A 135 2.62 17.10 -16.98
N ASP A 136 3.64 16.93 -17.81
CA ASP A 136 4.75 16.02 -17.53
C ASP A 136 5.73 16.60 -16.51
N GLY A 137 6.38 15.72 -15.74
CA GLY A 137 7.37 16.05 -14.75
C GLY A 137 8.24 14.86 -14.39
N THR A 138 9.09 15.07 -13.40
CA THR A 138 9.90 14.01 -12.77
C THR A 138 9.89 14.18 -11.25
N VAL A 139 10.16 13.11 -10.55
CA VAL A 139 10.29 13.08 -9.09
C VAL A 139 11.43 12.15 -8.68
N LEU A 140 12.21 12.56 -7.69
CA LEU A 140 13.30 11.74 -7.17
C LEU A 140 12.74 10.60 -6.31
N HIS A 141 13.49 9.50 -6.26
CA HIS A 141 13.12 8.31 -5.48
C HIS A 141 12.82 8.64 -4.01
N ASP A 142 13.71 9.41 -3.38
CA ASP A 142 13.59 9.76 -1.96
C ASP A 142 12.36 10.61 -1.67
N ASP A 143 11.96 11.47 -2.60
CA ASP A 143 10.78 12.33 -2.45
C ASP A 143 9.46 11.55 -2.52
N ILE A 144 9.41 10.47 -3.30
CA ILE A 144 8.21 9.61 -3.39
C ILE A 144 8.07 8.77 -2.13
N LEU A 145 9.16 8.18 -1.66
CA LEU A 145 9.15 7.18 -0.61
C LEU A 145 8.91 7.79 0.79
N LEU A 146 9.01 9.11 0.91
CA LEU A 146 8.80 9.85 2.16
C LEU A 146 7.36 10.34 2.37
N GLY A 147 6.38 9.83 1.61
CA GLY A 147 4.96 10.17 1.78
C GLY A 147 4.49 10.08 3.25
N ASP A 148 3.46 10.85 3.61
CA ASP A 148 3.02 11.05 5.00
C ASP A 148 2.71 9.74 5.75
N GLY A 149 3.68 9.30 6.59
CA GLY A 149 3.53 8.19 7.52
C GLY A 149 3.87 6.82 6.97
N PHE A 150 4.32 6.70 5.69
CA PHE A 150 4.70 5.42 5.10
C PHE A 150 5.97 5.54 4.27
N ARG A 151 6.67 4.40 4.14
CA ARG A 151 7.70 4.16 3.15
C ARG A 151 7.16 3.19 2.10
N LEU A 152 7.38 3.51 0.84
CA LEU A 152 7.09 2.63 -0.28
C LEU A 152 8.38 1.98 -0.76
N ASP A 153 8.46 0.66 -0.72
CA ASP A 153 9.44 -0.15 -1.42
C ASP A 153 8.72 -0.89 -2.56
N PHE A 154 9.41 -1.18 -3.66
CA PHE A 154 8.83 -1.92 -4.77
C PHE A 154 9.89 -2.70 -5.54
N ASP A 155 9.42 -3.66 -6.35
CA ASP A 155 10.25 -4.32 -7.36
C ASP A 155 9.45 -4.57 -8.63
N LEU A 156 10.17 -4.66 -9.77
CA LEU A 156 9.60 -5.00 -11.07
C LEU A 156 9.79 -6.48 -11.36
N PHE A 157 8.70 -7.12 -11.73
CA PHE A 157 8.61 -8.54 -12.05
C PHE A 157 8.28 -8.75 -13.53
N ASP A 158 8.76 -9.86 -14.09
CA ASP A 158 8.33 -10.31 -15.42
C ASP A 158 6.97 -11.02 -15.35
N HIS A 159 6.02 -10.53 -16.13
CA HIS A 159 4.74 -11.16 -16.46
C HIS A 159 4.48 -11.05 -17.96
N ARG A 160 5.51 -11.14 -18.81
CA ARG A 160 5.57 -10.72 -20.23
C ARG A 160 5.38 -9.21 -20.42
N VAL A 161 4.81 -8.53 -19.48
CA VAL A 161 4.80 -7.10 -19.28
C VAL A 161 5.39 -6.83 -17.89
N PRO A 162 5.94 -5.64 -17.64
CA PRO A 162 6.36 -5.29 -16.29
C PRO A 162 5.18 -5.31 -15.31
N SER A 163 5.29 -6.05 -14.22
CA SER A 163 4.36 -6.02 -13.08
C SER A 163 5.10 -5.52 -11.85
N VAL A 164 4.48 -4.64 -11.08
CA VAL A 164 5.08 -4.04 -9.87
C VAL A 164 4.54 -4.76 -8.63
N GLY A 165 5.44 -5.29 -7.83
CA GLY A 165 5.13 -5.64 -6.44
C GLY A 165 5.44 -4.46 -5.53
N TYR A 166 4.61 -4.26 -4.51
CA TYR A 166 4.67 -3.12 -3.61
C TYR A 166 4.85 -3.58 -2.17
N ARG A 167 5.64 -2.85 -1.40
CA ARG A 167 5.68 -2.97 0.05
C ARG A 167 5.47 -1.60 0.68
N ILE A 168 4.47 -1.49 1.53
CA ILE A 168 4.19 -0.31 2.34
C ILE A 168 4.62 -0.62 3.77
N THR A 169 5.50 0.22 4.32
CA THR A 169 5.97 0.12 5.70
C THR A 169 5.62 1.40 6.43
N GLU A 170 5.02 1.31 7.61
CA GLU A 170 4.82 2.47 8.49
C GLU A 170 6.15 3.14 8.80
N LYS A 171 6.16 4.46 8.89
CA LYS A 171 7.28 5.18 9.49
C LYS A 171 7.32 4.89 10.99
N GLU A 172 8.50 5.05 11.57
CA GLU A 172 8.64 4.98 13.01
C GLU A 172 7.71 6.00 13.68
N MET A 173 7.00 5.54 14.69
CA MET A 173 6.08 6.34 15.47
C MET A 173 6.34 6.11 16.94
N VAL A 174 6.06 7.15 17.73
CA VAL A 174 6.14 7.07 19.18
C VAL A 174 4.80 7.48 19.81
N ALA A 175 4.38 6.75 20.83
CA ALA A 175 3.21 7.05 21.64
C ALA A 175 3.64 7.63 22.98
N VAL A 176 2.77 8.46 23.58
CA VAL A 176 2.98 8.96 24.95
C VAL A 176 2.20 8.07 25.90
N ASN A 177 2.87 7.53 26.90
CA ASN A 177 2.24 6.90 28.04
C ASN A 177 1.62 7.98 28.94
N LYS A 178 0.32 8.22 28.75
CA LYS A 178 -0.40 9.29 29.45
C LYS A 178 -0.49 9.06 30.95
N ASP A 179 -0.52 7.81 31.38
CA ASP A 179 -0.60 7.45 32.80
C ASP A 179 0.73 7.73 33.50
N ALA A 180 1.85 7.36 32.90
CA ALA A 180 3.19 7.69 33.41
C ALA A 180 3.41 9.21 33.43
N LEU A 181 2.99 9.92 32.37
CA LEU A 181 3.05 11.37 32.27
C LEU A 181 2.30 12.04 33.43
N ALA A 182 1.04 11.64 33.66
CA ALA A 182 0.19 12.19 34.70
C ALA A 182 0.71 11.88 36.12
N ALA A 183 1.24 10.67 36.34
CA ALA A 183 1.84 10.26 37.62
C ALA A 183 3.06 11.09 37.97
N ALA A 184 3.85 11.54 36.99
CA ALA A 184 4.99 12.43 37.17
C ALA A 184 4.61 13.91 37.26
N GLY A 185 3.31 14.26 37.23
CA GLY A 185 2.79 15.62 37.41
C GLY A 185 2.78 16.47 36.13
N TYR A 186 3.14 15.89 34.98
CA TYR A 186 3.08 16.59 33.71
C TYR A 186 1.67 16.59 33.12
N VAL A 187 1.35 17.56 32.28
CA VAL A 187 0.08 17.67 31.58
C VAL A 187 0.28 17.62 30.07
N SER A 188 -0.72 17.11 29.36
CA SER A 188 -0.69 17.09 27.90
C SER A 188 -0.72 18.50 27.33
N GLY A 189 0.17 18.78 26.38
CA GLY A 189 0.30 20.07 25.73
C GLY A 189 1.03 19.98 24.40
N LYS A 190 1.31 21.14 23.79
CA LYS A 190 2.00 21.23 22.50
C LYS A 190 3.43 20.65 22.56
N TRP A 191 4.04 20.71 23.74
CA TRP A 191 5.38 20.19 23.98
C TRP A 191 5.53 18.68 23.67
N LEU A 192 4.45 17.90 23.82
CA LEU A 192 4.47 16.47 23.45
C LEU A 192 4.64 16.24 21.95
N GLY A 193 4.12 17.14 21.12
CA GLY A 193 4.35 17.11 19.67
C GLY A 193 5.81 17.40 19.33
N GLU A 194 6.39 18.42 19.99
CA GLU A 194 7.79 18.76 19.84
C GLU A 194 8.70 17.65 20.37
N LEU A 195 8.40 17.08 21.55
CA LEU A 195 9.12 15.93 22.11
C LEU A 195 9.18 14.77 21.11
N LYS A 196 8.04 14.37 20.53
CA LYS A 196 7.98 13.30 19.52
C LYS A 196 8.85 13.62 18.30
N ASN A 197 8.78 14.84 17.80
CA ASN A 197 9.57 15.24 16.63
C ASN A 197 11.07 15.17 16.91
N ARG A 198 11.54 15.68 18.07
CA ARG A 198 12.95 15.63 18.45
C ARG A 198 13.45 14.20 18.66
N ILE A 199 12.62 13.32 19.25
CA ILE A 199 12.95 11.89 19.39
C ILE A 199 13.12 11.25 18.02
N LEU A 200 12.17 11.46 17.10
CA LEU A 200 12.20 10.90 15.77
C LEU A 200 13.31 11.47 14.88
N SER A 201 13.76 12.71 15.14
CA SER A 201 14.93 13.31 14.46
C SER A 201 16.28 12.95 15.11
N GLY A 202 16.26 12.23 16.25
CA GLY A 202 17.49 11.86 16.96
C GLY A 202 18.07 12.97 17.85
N GLU A 203 17.36 14.07 18.06
CA GLU A 203 17.79 15.22 18.90
C GLU A 203 17.56 14.96 20.40
N THR A 204 18.08 13.86 20.91
CA THR A 204 17.78 13.38 22.26
C THR A 204 18.54 14.13 23.42
N ASP A 205 19.63 14.80 23.10
CA ASP A 205 20.44 15.53 24.11
C ASP A 205 19.94 16.94 24.41
N SER A 206 18.92 17.42 23.72
CA SER A 206 18.36 18.75 23.91
C SER A 206 17.42 18.82 25.13
N LEU A 207 17.15 20.04 25.60
CA LEU A 207 16.13 20.32 26.62
C LEU A 207 14.84 20.78 25.95
N ILE A 208 13.71 20.44 26.59
CA ILE A 208 12.37 20.87 26.17
C ILE A 208 11.59 21.37 27.38
N GLU A 209 10.83 22.45 27.18
CA GLU A 209 9.91 22.96 28.20
C GLU A 209 8.64 22.08 28.20
N ALA A 210 8.35 21.47 29.33
CA ALA A 210 7.24 20.57 29.55
C ALA A 210 6.19 21.19 30.48
N ASP A 211 4.93 21.13 30.06
CA ASP A 211 3.83 21.66 30.88
C ASP A 211 3.58 20.77 32.10
N MET A 212 3.50 21.40 33.29
CA MET A 212 3.11 20.77 34.56
C MET A 212 1.81 21.39 35.09
N LYS A 213 1.20 20.75 36.10
CA LYS A 213 0.00 21.28 36.75
C LYS A 213 0.23 22.68 37.38
N ASP A 214 1.45 22.92 37.85
CA ASP A 214 1.80 24.13 38.59
C ASP A 214 2.83 24.99 37.83
N GLY A 215 2.90 24.92 36.52
CA GLY A 215 3.82 25.71 35.70
C GLY A 215 4.51 24.92 34.58
N VAL A 216 5.74 25.31 34.26
CA VAL A 216 6.56 24.72 33.20
C VAL A 216 7.87 24.24 33.81
N LYS A 217 8.38 23.11 33.34
CA LYS A 217 9.67 22.56 33.76
C LYS A 217 10.49 22.14 32.55
N GLU A 218 11.77 22.46 32.55
CA GLU A 218 12.70 21.89 31.57
C GLU A 218 12.99 20.41 31.86
N ILE A 219 12.94 19.60 30.84
CA ILE A 219 13.31 18.17 30.88
C ILE A 219 14.20 17.84 29.68
N ARG A 220 15.17 16.95 29.86
CA ARG A 220 15.97 16.42 28.75
C ARG A 220 15.13 15.50 27.90
N VAL A 221 15.23 15.62 26.58
CA VAL A 221 14.46 14.80 25.64
C VAL A 221 14.71 13.30 25.83
N SER A 222 15.98 12.90 26.08
CA SER A 222 16.30 11.47 26.35
C SER A 222 15.62 10.97 27.63
N GLN A 223 15.55 11.78 28.70
CA GLN A 223 14.88 11.42 29.94
C GLN A 223 13.36 11.32 29.74
N ALA A 224 12.75 12.29 29.04
CA ALA A 224 11.33 12.26 28.72
C ALA A 224 10.97 11.09 27.81
N ALA A 225 11.89 10.69 26.92
CA ALA A 225 11.72 9.52 26.07
C ALA A 225 11.72 8.22 26.89
N GLU A 226 12.63 8.08 27.84
CA GLU A 226 12.70 6.92 28.74
C GLU A 226 11.47 6.81 29.64
N ASP A 227 11.02 7.93 30.20
CA ASP A 227 9.96 7.98 31.21
C ASP A 227 8.54 7.86 30.58
N PHE A 228 8.32 8.46 29.39
CA PHE A 228 6.97 8.71 28.88
C PHE A 228 6.70 8.18 27.48
N ILE A 229 7.70 7.67 26.76
CA ILE A 229 7.54 7.30 25.35
C ILE A 229 7.55 5.78 25.15
N GLU A 230 6.58 5.32 24.40
CA GLU A 230 6.50 3.94 23.88
C GLU A 230 6.81 3.96 22.39
N TYR A 231 7.82 3.21 21.95
CA TYR A 231 8.14 3.04 20.54
C TYR A 231 7.16 2.06 19.90
N ILE A 232 6.41 2.53 18.91
CA ILE A 232 5.49 1.70 18.16
C ILE A 232 6.28 1.01 17.06
N LYS A 233 6.29 -0.33 17.06
CA LYS A 233 6.94 -1.11 16.02
C LYS A 233 6.22 -0.88 14.67
N PRO A 234 6.92 -0.36 13.65
CA PRO A 234 6.34 -0.21 12.31
C PRO A 234 5.85 -1.54 11.76
N GLN A 235 4.69 -1.53 11.12
CA GLN A 235 4.13 -2.69 10.43
C GLN A 235 4.22 -2.50 8.92
N SER A 236 4.16 -3.60 8.19
CA SER A 236 4.27 -3.57 6.74
C SER A 236 3.28 -4.52 6.06
N VAL A 237 2.82 -4.10 4.88
CA VAL A 237 2.01 -4.89 3.96
C VAL A 237 2.75 -4.99 2.64
N THR A 238 2.90 -6.20 2.12
CA THR A 238 3.48 -6.45 0.79
C THR A 238 2.42 -7.03 -0.13
N PHE A 239 2.30 -6.48 -1.33
CA PHE A 239 1.37 -6.91 -2.37
C PHE A 239 2.15 -7.36 -3.60
N ILE A 240 1.96 -8.62 -4.02
CA ILE A 240 2.63 -9.23 -5.17
C ILE A 240 1.59 -10.00 -5.97
N THR A 241 1.42 -9.67 -7.23
CA THR A 241 0.51 -10.36 -8.15
C THR A 241 1.10 -10.41 -9.55
N ASP A 242 0.61 -11.37 -10.34
CA ASP A 242 0.93 -11.50 -11.75
C ASP A 242 2.44 -11.47 -12.02
N ILE A 243 3.09 -12.52 -11.53
CA ILE A 243 4.52 -12.73 -11.71
C ILE A 243 4.82 -14.11 -12.32
N ALA A 244 5.72 -14.14 -13.29
CA ALA A 244 6.16 -15.41 -13.88
C ALA A 244 6.87 -16.28 -12.83
N PRO A 245 6.69 -17.62 -12.86
CA PRO A 245 7.31 -18.55 -11.90
C PRO A 245 8.80 -18.80 -12.25
N SER A 246 9.58 -17.73 -12.39
CA SER A 246 11.02 -17.79 -12.63
C SER A 246 11.78 -17.69 -11.29
N LEU A 247 13.01 -18.23 -11.27
CA LEU A 247 13.88 -18.14 -10.11
C LEU A 247 14.13 -16.67 -9.71
N GLU A 248 14.37 -15.80 -10.69
CA GLU A 248 14.62 -14.38 -10.48
C GLU A 248 13.41 -13.72 -9.80
N ASN A 249 12.21 -13.91 -10.33
CA ASN A 249 10.98 -13.34 -9.73
C ASN A 249 10.74 -13.89 -8.32
N CYS A 250 10.98 -15.18 -8.07
CA CYS A 250 10.84 -15.76 -6.74
C CYS A 250 11.82 -15.13 -5.74
N GLN A 251 13.08 -14.94 -6.14
CA GLN A 251 14.09 -14.29 -5.30
C GLN A 251 13.73 -12.83 -4.99
N LYS A 252 13.29 -12.06 -5.99
CA LYS A 252 12.79 -10.69 -5.81
C LYS A 252 11.57 -10.66 -4.88
N ALA A 253 10.62 -11.58 -5.06
CA ALA A 253 9.42 -11.66 -4.23
C ALA A 253 9.76 -11.96 -2.77
N VAL A 254 10.65 -12.93 -2.51
CA VAL A 254 11.16 -13.24 -1.17
C VAL A 254 11.84 -12.01 -0.55
N ALA A 255 12.70 -11.33 -1.31
CA ALA A 255 13.42 -10.14 -0.82
C ALA A 255 12.46 -8.97 -0.50
N LEU A 256 11.49 -8.68 -1.38
CA LEU A 256 10.51 -7.61 -1.18
C LEU A 256 9.59 -7.90 0.02
N ALA A 257 9.18 -9.16 0.20
CA ALA A 257 8.29 -9.59 1.28
C ALA A 257 9.02 -9.89 2.59
N LYS A 258 10.35 -9.70 2.66
CA LYS A 258 11.15 -10.09 3.83
C LYS A 258 10.59 -9.51 5.13
N ASP A 259 10.27 -10.42 6.09
CA ASP A 259 9.76 -10.09 7.43
C ASP A 259 8.52 -9.16 7.43
N THR A 260 7.74 -9.13 6.35
CA THR A 260 6.51 -8.34 6.28
C THR A 260 5.45 -8.84 7.26
N ASP A 261 4.61 -7.95 7.79
CA ASP A 261 3.54 -8.35 8.71
C ASP A 261 2.39 -9.05 7.97
N VAL A 262 2.06 -8.58 6.76
CA VAL A 262 1.05 -9.21 5.90
C VAL A 262 1.55 -9.27 4.47
N LEU A 263 1.59 -10.46 3.91
CA LEU A 263 1.86 -10.70 2.50
C LEU A 263 0.55 -10.98 1.75
N LEU A 264 0.20 -10.13 0.80
CA LEU A 264 -0.85 -10.36 -0.19
C LEU A 264 -0.18 -10.90 -1.45
N ILE A 265 -0.46 -12.13 -1.83
CA ILE A 265 0.22 -12.78 -2.94
C ILE A 265 -0.74 -13.63 -3.78
N GLU A 266 -0.58 -13.61 -5.11
CA GLU A 266 -1.34 -14.48 -5.98
C GLU A 266 -1.11 -15.97 -5.68
N GLY A 267 -2.07 -16.82 -6.05
CA GLY A 267 -1.95 -18.27 -5.96
C GLY A 267 -2.79 -18.94 -7.05
N VAL A 268 -2.59 -18.51 -8.31
CA VAL A 268 -3.54 -18.72 -9.41
C VAL A 268 -3.83 -20.19 -9.69
N PHE A 269 -2.81 -21.04 -9.65
CA PHE A 269 -2.94 -22.43 -10.04
C PHE A 269 -2.52 -23.42 -8.95
N LEU A 270 -3.14 -24.58 -8.92
CA LEU A 270 -2.66 -25.72 -8.13
C LEU A 270 -1.40 -26.33 -8.79
N LYS A 271 -0.65 -27.12 -8.02
CA LYS A 271 0.60 -27.76 -8.46
C LYS A 271 0.40 -28.64 -9.68
N GLU A 272 -0.72 -29.30 -9.78
CA GLU A 272 -1.10 -30.17 -10.93
C GLU A 272 -1.16 -29.38 -12.24
N ASP A 273 -1.44 -28.09 -12.16
CA ASP A 273 -1.55 -27.17 -13.30
C ASP A 273 -0.26 -26.40 -13.60
N VAL A 274 0.91 -26.82 -13.09
CA VAL A 274 2.19 -26.10 -13.24
C VAL A 274 2.52 -25.77 -14.71
N ALA A 275 2.25 -26.67 -15.64
CA ALA A 275 2.46 -26.42 -17.07
C ALA A 275 1.59 -25.27 -17.60
N HIS A 276 0.38 -25.13 -17.06
CA HIS A 276 -0.52 -24.01 -17.38
C HIS A 276 -0.05 -22.71 -16.74
N ALA A 277 0.36 -22.76 -15.46
CA ALA A 277 0.94 -21.64 -14.74
C ALA A 277 2.14 -21.04 -15.49
N ASN A 278 3.07 -21.90 -15.96
CA ASN A 278 4.23 -21.46 -16.75
C ASN A 278 3.82 -20.78 -18.07
N ARG A 279 2.82 -21.34 -18.79
CA ARG A 279 2.33 -20.73 -20.03
C ARG A 279 1.64 -19.39 -19.81
N LYS A 280 0.91 -19.25 -18.71
CA LYS A 280 0.16 -18.03 -18.36
C LYS A 280 0.99 -17.03 -17.56
N LYS A 281 2.21 -17.41 -17.11
CA LYS A 281 3.10 -16.57 -16.33
C LYS A 281 2.56 -16.20 -14.95
N HIS A 282 1.94 -17.17 -14.28
CA HIS A 282 1.45 -17.06 -12.92
C HIS A 282 2.08 -18.06 -11.98
N LEU A 283 2.00 -17.79 -10.68
CA LEU A 283 2.45 -18.71 -9.65
C LEU A 283 1.47 -19.88 -9.47
N THR A 284 2.00 -21.02 -9.06
CA THR A 284 1.20 -22.04 -8.38
C THR A 284 1.09 -21.69 -6.91
N LEU A 285 0.02 -22.17 -6.26
CA LEU A 285 -0.20 -21.99 -4.83
C LEU A 285 0.99 -22.49 -3.98
N ASP A 286 1.62 -23.62 -4.38
CA ASP A 286 2.79 -24.16 -3.71
C ASP A 286 3.99 -23.21 -3.79
N LEU A 287 4.19 -22.58 -4.94
CA LEU A 287 5.28 -21.63 -5.11
C LEU A 287 5.04 -20.34 -4.30
N SER A 288 3.79 -19.90 -4.22
CA SER A 288 3.40 -18.76 -3.38
C SER A 288 3.57 -19.07 -1.90
N LYS A 289 3.24 -20.27 -1.44
CA LYS A 289 3.52 -20.75 -0.09
C LYS A 289 5.02 -20.83 0.20
N TYR A 290 5.81 -21.23 -0.79
CA TYR A 290 7.27 -21.22 -0.68
C TYR A 290 7.80 -19.79 -0.47
N ILE A 291 7.38 -18.84 -1.31
CA ILE A 291 7.74 -17.40 -1.17
C ILE A 291 7.35 -16.88 0.21
N PHE A 292 6.15 -17.18 0.69
CA PHE A 292 5.69 -16.81 2.02
C PHE A 292 6.62 -17.32 3.13
N ARG A 293 7.00 -18.59 3.10
CA ARG A 293 7.87 -19.20 4.12
C ARG A 293 9.29 -18.64 4.08
N GLU A 294 9.87 -18.56 2.89
CA GLU A 294 11.25 -18.06 2.71
C GLU A 294 11.39 -16.56 3.03
N SER A 295 10.32 -15.78 2.84
CA SER A 295 10.33 -14.35 3.18
C SER A 295 10.28 -14.09 4.69
N GLY A 296 9.86 -15.05 5.52
CA GLY A 296 9.62 -14.82 6.94
C GLY A 296 8.42 -13.92 7.22
N ALA A 297 7.53 -13.72 6.25
CA ALA A 297 6.29 -12.97 6.42
C ALA A 297 5.43 -13.59 7.54
N LYS A 298 4.79 -12.76 8.37
CA LYS A 298 4.07 -13.25 9.56
C LYS A 298 2.71 -13.85 9.23
N LYS A 299 2.02 -13.27 8.23
CA LYS A 299 0.71 -13.71 7.74
C LYS A 299 0.66 -13.57 6.23
N ALA A 300 -0.14 -14.42 5.58
CA ALA A 300 -0.41 -14.32 4.16
C ALA A 300 -1.91 -14.28 3.86
N ARG A 301 -2.28 -13.60 2.78
CA ARG A 301 -3.55 -13.76 2.10
C ARG A 301 -3.26 -14.09 0.65
N PHE A 302 -3.76 -15.25 0.23
CA PHE A 302 -3.65 -15.69 -1.16
C PHE A 302 -4.90 -15.28 -1.94
N PHE A 303 -4.72 -14.89 -3.17
CA PHE A 303 -5.80 -14.40 -4.03
C PHE A 303 -5.50 -14.65 -5.51
N HIS A 304 -6.32 -14.13 -6.42
CA HIS A 304 -6.20 -14.26 -7.86
C HIS A 304 -6.28 -15.71 -8.32
N PHE A 305 -7.17 -16.49 -7.71
CA PHE A 305 -7.33 -17.91 -8.03
C PHE A 305 -8.01 -18.09 -9.38
N ALA A 306 -7.54 -19.08 -10.16
CA ALA A 306 -8.15 -19.35 -11.46
C ALA A 306 -9.65 -19.70 -11.31
N PRO A 307 -10.54 -19.08 -12.11
CA PRO A 307 -12.00 -19.27 -11.99
C PRO A 307 -12.45 -20.72 -12.09
N ARG A 308 -11.66 -21.61 -12.71
CA ARG A 308 -11.97 -23.05 -12.80
C ARG A 308 -12.10 -23.73 -11.43
N TYR A 309 -11.41 -23.22 -10.40
CA TYR A 309 -11.47 -23.79 -9.05
C TYR A 309 -12.67 -23.26 -8.26
N ASP A 310 -13.37 -22.26 -8.77
CA ASP A 310 -14.56 -21.69 -8.14
C ASP A 310 -15.74 -22.69 -8.07
N ALA A 311 -15.76 -23.67 -8.98
CA ALA A 311 -16.76 -24.74 -8.99
C ALA A 311 -16.66 -25.68 -7.79
N ASP A 312 -15.46 -25.86 -7.21
CA ASP A 312 -15.23 -26.65 -5.99
C ASP A 312 -14.32 -25.87 -5.01
N ARG A 313 -14.84 -24.78 -4.50
CA ARG A 313 -14.14 -23.89 -3.55
C ARG A 313 -13.65 -24.67 -2.33
N ARG A 314 -14.42 -25.64 -1.84
CA ARG A 314 -14.07 -26.37 -0.64
C ARG A 314 -12.78 -27.15 -0.83
N ALA A 315 -12.70 -27.97 -1.87
CA ALA A 315 -11.49 -28.72 -2.17
C ALA A 315 -10.28 -27.82 -2.42
N PHE A 316 -10.50 -26.66 -3.08
CA PHE A 316 -9.44 -25.67 -3.28
C PHE A 316 -8.95 -25.08 -1.95
N PHE A 317 -9.85 -24.66 -1.05
CA PHE A 317 -9.48 -24.11 0.24
C PHE A 317 -8.85 -25.14 1.16
N ASP A 318 -9.25 -26.41 1.12
CA ASP A 318 -8.59 -27.49 1.84
C ASP A 318 -7.11 -27.58 1.44
N ARG A 319 -6.80 -27.47 0.14
CA ARG A 319 -5.42 -27.40 -0.38
C ARG A 319 -4.70 -26.10 0.04
N LEU A 320 -5.42 -24.97 0.06
CA LEU A 320 -4.88 -23.68 0.49
C LEU A 320 -4.42 -23.76 1.95
N TYR A 321 -5.25 -24.32 2.85
CA TYR A 321 -4.96 -24.37 4.27
C TYR A 321 -3.93 -25.44 4.67
N GLU A 322 -3.71 -26.43 3.81
CA GLU A 322 -2.74 -27.50 4.09
C GLU A 322 -1.35 -26.94 4.42
N GLY A 323 -0.87 -27.19 5.66
CA GLY A 323 0.40 -26.71 6.18
C GLY A 323 0.51 -25.20 6.40
N MET A 324 -0.65 -24.50 6.53
CA MET A 324 -0.71 -23.05 6.71
C MET A 324 -1.49 -22.63 7.96
N ASP A 325 -1.62 -23.52 8.95
CA ASP A 325 -2.41 -23.29 10.16
C ASP A 325 -2.02 -22.01 10.89
N GLY A 326 -3.00 -21.13 11.11
CA GLY A 326 -2.86 -19.85 11.81
C GLY A 326 -2.05 -18.76 11.07
N LEU A 327 -1.55 -19.04 9.87
CA LEU A 327 -0.72 -18.13 9.08
C LEU A 327 -1.49 -17.41 7.97
N ILE A 328 -2.69 -17.87 7.63
CA ILE A 328 -3.57 -17.26 6.63
C ILE A 328 -4.50 -16.27 7.34
N TYR A 329 -4.62 -15.11 6.70
CA TYR A 329 -5.38 -13.98 7.21
C TYR A 329 -6.73 -13.87 6.52
#